data_6c316e67a69e5d1107d83e05734651d3
#
_entry.id   6c316e67a69e5d1107d83e05734651d3
#
_cell.length_a   1.000
_cell.length_b   1.000
_cell.length_c   1.000
_cell.angle_alpha   90.00
_cell.angle_beta   90.00
_cell.angle_gamma   90.00
#
_symmetry.space_group_name_H-M   'P 1'
#
loop_
_entity.id
_entity.type
_entity.pdbx_description
1 polymer ?
#
loop_
_entity_poly.entity_id
_entity_poly.type
_entity_poly.pdbx_seq_one_letter_code
_entity_poly.pdbx_strand_id
1 'polypeptide(L)'
;LCLSVILAACGGGGGSNSGGTGSGGGTTTPPPTSTDPCATALLADTPELASTASSQPGGAPLIDKKSLVDGGPRGRLQEAMALHKWANERRHNEQIRASVEATSRGEPQPSITSPAPVAEDVGEIAVIQDTGDLILPLNPFDVRSTGLRFTRSGSSYTLSKIDGAFRSALGSRVTLQDDDSIQINIPFSFPFYGTAQSVAFVNSDGNVTLQEEDRSSTERNLGRLVTGPPRIAPFFADLDPTTGSGKIFVNTAADQVTVTWCNVRGFDSTRSATVQATLLPDGSVEMKFGDSSNVQESIVGISPGHTADIALVDLTAGSGSSGGAIAERFAQATSIDTFAVAKKFYATHPDNYDQILLWTDQPLIRGAFAYELNIANEVRGIGDTLYDTTPLVGSAGRLRSLVMMDWLGKYPEDPTSKFLGENNTLSVLGQEVGHRWLAYVDFRDRTGTRSQALLGRDDQHWSFFLDTDASVMEGNDIEDLGGGQFRTVDAVKRYSRLDQYIMGLIPPSSVGTFFYVESPNSSKVRSDAPSVNVSFTGTRRDVLVDDIIAVNGARSPSSAESSKVHRQAFIYIVSNGRTAEAAQLAKLDRIRTQWEAFFLQATDNRMTANTRLR
;
A
#
# COMPACT_ATOMS: atom_id res chain seq x y z
N LEU A 1 22.16 -7.66 -4.34
CA LEU A 1 23.39 -6.85 -4.29
C LEU A 1 23.00 -5.38 -4.30
N CYS A 2 23.06 -4.77 -3.11
CA CYS A 2 22.86 -3.34 -2.91
C CYS A 2 23.96 -2.56 -3.61
N LEU A 3 23.59 -1.56 -4.38
CA LEU A 3 24.51 -0.53 -4.87
C LEU A 3 24.27 0.74 -4.08
N SER A 4 25.14 0.97 -3.08
CA SER A 4 25.20 2.24 -2.35
C SER A 4 25.93 3.27 -3.21
N VAL A 5 25.28 4.40 -3.50
CA VAL A 5 25.95 5.57 -4.06
C VAL A 5 26.21 6.55 -2.92
N ILE A 6 27.50 6.70 -2.58
CA ILE A 6 28.01 7.70 -1.65
C ILE A 6 28.22 8.99 -2.45
N LEU A 7 27.57 10.08 -2.06
CA LEU A 7 27.99 11.43 -2.44
C LEU A 7 28.59 12.14 -1.23
N ALA A 8 29.90 12.35 -1.31
CA ALA A 8 30.64 13.20 -0.40
C ALA A 8 30.56 14.67 -0.90
N ALA A 9 30.29 15.59 -0.01
CA ALA A 9 30.52 17.00 -0.23
C ALA A 9 31.31 17.59 0.94
N CYS A 10 32.51 18.07 0.60
CA CYS A 10 33.45 18.77 1.47
C CYS A 10 33.14 20.26 1.60
N GLY A 11 33.63 20.86 2.67
CA GLY A 11 34.00 22.25 2.83
C GLY A 11 33.35 22.89 4.06
N GLY A 12 34.01 23.36 5.07
CA GLY A 12 35.31 23.93 5.26
C GLY A 12 35.16 25.35 5.78
N GLY A 13 35.76 25.67 6.96
CA GLY A 13 36.04 27.02 7.43
C GLY A 13 35.10 27.49 8.57
N GLY A 14 35.48 27.69 9.77
CA GLY A 14 36.62 28.28 10.45
C GLY A 14 36.31 29.71 10.85
N GLY A 15 36.21 30.02 12.15
CA GLY A 15 36.13 31.41 12.62
C GLY A 15 35.86 31.52 14.12
N SER A 16 36.91 31.62 14.90
CA SER A 16 36.93 32.00 16.31
C SER A 16 36.72 33.49 16.51
N ASN A 17 36.05 33.94 17.58
CA ASN A 17 36.63 34.84 18.61
C ASN A 17 35.65 35.21 19.71
N SER A 18 36.07 34.93 20.91
CA SER A 18 36.37 35.81 22.08
C SER A 18 35.29 36.72 22.67
N GLY A 19 34.91 36.44 23.89
CA GLY A 19 35.13 37.24 25.08
C GLY A 19 34.11 38.34 25.37
N GLY A 20 33.42 38.16 26.49
CA GLY A 20 32.66 39.20 27.15
C GLY A 20 32.06 38.75 28.47
N THR A 21 32.72 39.04 29.58
CA THR A 21 32.23 38.85 30.94
C THR A 21 31.15 39.86 31.29
N GLY A 22 29.98 39.38 31.76
CA GLY A 22 28.96 40.21 32.38
C GLY A 22 28.18 39.39 33.39
N SER A 23 28.46 39.56 34.70
CA SER A 23 27.70 39.02 35.80
C SER A 23 26.37 39.74 35.97
N GLY A 24 25.30 38.97 35.91
CA GLY A 24 23.97 39.40 36.31
C GLY A 24 23.23 38.20 36.90
N GLY A 25 23.11 38.14 38.22
CA GLY A 25 22.35 37.12 38.92
C GLY A 25 20.85 37.27 38.67
N GLY A 26 20.32 36.37 37.85
CA GLY A 26 18.90 36.14 37.72
C GLY A 26 18.66 34.67 38.09
N THR A 27 17.87 34.42 39.12
CA THR A 27 17.34 33.09 39.43
C THR A 27 16.46 32.63 38.27
N THR A 28 17.07 31.94 37.33
CA THR A 28 16.34 31.21 36.28
C THR A 28 15.86 29.90 36.94
N THR A 29 14.56 29.81 37.18
CA THR A 29 13.89 28.50 37.28
C THR A 29 14.30 27.71 36.05
N PRO A 30 14.84 26.48 36.22
CA PRO A 30 15.14 25.65 35.06
C PRO A 30 13.83 25.43 34.30
N PRO A 31 13.86 25.41 32.96
CA PRO A 31 12.68 25.04 32.18
C PRO A 31 12.24 23.65 32.63
N PRO A 32 10.93 23.35 32.63
CA PRO A 32 10.45 22.05 33.04
C PRO A 32 11.18 21.03 32.17
N THR A 33 11.95 20.15 32.83
CA THR A 33 12.53 18.98 32.19
C THR A 33 11.37 18.21 31.60
N SER A 34 11.24 18.21 30.27
CA SER A 34 10.36 17.31 29.55
C SER A 34 10.78 15.90 29.98
N THR A 35 10.03 15.31 30.90
CA THR A 35 10.25 13.91 31.31
C THR A 35 9.63 13.04 30.22
N ASP A 36 10.29 12.95 29.06
CA ASP A 36 10.01 11.92 28.08
C ASP A 36 10.36 10.57 28.72
N PRO A 37 9.37 9.74 29.08
CA PRO A 37 9.62 8.47 29.75
C PRO A 37 10.43 7.52 28.87
N CYS A 38 10.39 7.68 27.54
CA CYS A 38 11.17 6.91 26.59
C CYS A 38 12.67 7.16 26.73
N ALA A 39 13.11 8.40 26.98
CA ALA A 39 14.52 8.72 27.13
C ALA A 39 15.18 7.94 28.28
N THR A 40 14.45 7.74 29.39
CA THR A 40 14.93 6.95 30.53
C THR A 40 14.81 5.44 30.28
N ALA A 41 13.71 4.99 29.67
CA ALA A 41 13.42 3.57 29.46
C ALA A 41 14.34 2.92 28.40
N LEU A 42 14.82 3.68 27.43
CA LEU A 42 15.78 3.19 26.43
C LEU A 42 17.15 2.82 27.04
N LEU A 43 17.47 3.40 28.20
CA LEU A 43 18.72 3.16 28.94
C LEU A 43 18.58 2.07 30.02
N ALA A 44 17.36 1.68 30.40
CA ALA A 44 17.09 0.77 31.51
C ALA A 44 16.96 -0.69 31.04
N ASP A 45 17.41 -1.63 31.85
CA ASP A 45 17.06 -3.05 31.78
C ASP A 45 15.65 -3.24 32.35
N THR A 46 14.66 -3.16 31.48
CA THR A 46 13.25 -3.37 31.83
C THR A 46 12.86 -4.84 31.65
N PRO A 47 12.01 -5.39 32.54
CA PRO A 47 11.50 -6.75 32.38
C PRO A 47 10.85 -6.95 31.02
N GLU A 48 11.14 -8.09 30.39
CA GLU A 48 10.50 -8.49 29.15
C GLU A 48 9.15 -9.15 29.44
N LEU A 49 8.14 -8.81 28.65
CA LEU A 49 6.85 -9.48 28.71
C LEU A 49 7.04 -10.92 28.21
N ALA A 50 6.81 -11.90 29.07
CA ALA A 50 6.86 -13.29 28.67
C ALA A 50 5.85 -13.50 27.53
N SER A 51 6.36 -13.93 26.37
CA SER A 51 5.52 -14.34 25.25
C SER A 51 4.57 -15.43 25.73
N THR A 52 3.27 -15.19 25.71
CA THR A 52 2.25 -16.23 25.82
C THR A 52 2.07 -16.93 24.46
N ALA A 53 3.08 -16.86 23.60
CA ALA A 53 3.08 -17.62 22.36
C ALA A 53 2.95 -19.10 22.72
N SER A 54 1.74 -19.63 22.62
CA SER A 54 1.54 -21.05 22.54
C SER A 54 2.26 -21.50 21.29
N SER A 55 3.42 -22.11 21.45
CA SER A 55 4.01 -22.98 20.46
C SER A 55 3.01 -24.11 20.21
N GLN A 56 2.08 -23.92 19.29
CA GLN A 56 1.26 -24.98 18.75
C GLN A 56 2.10 -25.68 17.67
N PRO A 57 2.60 -26.91 17.94
CA PRO A 57 3.04 -27.78 16.87
C PRO A 57 1.79 -28.47 16.32
N GLY A 58 1.35 -28.07 15.20
CA GLY A 58 0.24 -28.72 14.53
C GLY A 58 -0.67 -27.70 13.90
N GLY A 59 -0.62 -27.63 12.56
CA GLY A 59 -1.30 -26.70 11.71
C GLY A 59 -2.70 -26.34 12.16
N ALA A 60 -2.85 -25.15 12.69
CA ALA A 60 -4.13 -24.48 12.62
C ALA A 60 -4.48 -24.34 11.12
N PRO A 61 -5.76 -24.53 10.74
CA PRO A 61 -6.17 -24.26 9.36
C PRO A 61 -5.70 -22.86 9.04
N LEU A 62 -4.96 -22.72 7.93
CA LEU A 62 -4.57 -21.41 7.39
C LEU A 62 -5.85 -20.62 7.22
N ILE A 63 -6.11 -19.73 8.18
CA ILE A 63 -7.18 -18.74 8.05
C ILE A 63 -6.86 -18.01 6.75
N ASP A 64 -7.87 -17.90 5.91
CA ASP A 64 -7.77 -17.29 4.60
C ASP A 64 -7.20 -15.86 4.72
N LYS A 65 -5.88 -15.72 4.62
CA LYS A 65 -5.18 -14.45 4.69
C LYS A 65 -5.67 -13.46 3.62
N LYS A 66 -6.26 -13.96 2.54
CA LYS A 66 -6.89 -13.14 1.49
C LYS A 66 -8.08 -12.34 1.98
N SER A 67 -8.79 -12.80 3.00
CA SER A 67 -9.95 -12.09 3.56
C SER A 67 -9.57 -11.09 4.65
N LEU A 68 -8.38 -11.22 5.24
CA LEU A 68 -8.03 -10.55 6.50
C LEU A 68 -6.96 -9.48 6.37
N VAL A 69 -6.07 -9.60 5.37
CA VAL A 69 -4.92 -8.71 5.27
C VAL A 69 -4.80 -8.24 3.83
N ASP A 70 -5.24 -7.05 3.59
CA ASP A 70 -5.49 -6.64 2.26
C ASP A 70 -4.45 -5.67 1.69
N GLY A 71 -3.38 -6.25 1.12
CA GLY A 71 -2.70 -5.64 -0.01
C GLY A 71 -3.31 -6.04 -1.36
N GLY A 72 -4.43 -6.78 -1.37
CA GLY A 72 -5.11 -7.25 -2.56
C GLY A 72 -5.75 -6.13 -3.38
N PRO A 73 -6.35 -6.47 -4.56
CA PRO A 73 -6.99 -5.49 -5.46
C PRO A 73 -7.97 -4.56 -4.75
N ARG A 74 -8.62 -5.05 -3.69
CA ARG A 74 -9.58 -4.27 -2.90
C ARG A 74 -8.93 -3.27 -1.96
N GLY A 75 -7.79 -3.56 -1.36
CA GLY A 75 -7.10 -2.62 -0.49
C GLY A 75 -6.63 -1.40 -1.26
N ARG A 76 -6.08 -1.57 -2.44
CA ARG A 76 -5.68 -0.47 -3.33
C ARG A 76 -6.89 0.35 -3.79
N LEU A 77 -8.01 -0.30 -4.10
CA LEU A 77 -9.25 0.39 -4.45
C LEU A 77 -9.78 1.24 -3.28
N GLN A 78 -9.80 0.69 -2.07
CA GLN A 78 -10.24 1.42 -0.88
C GLN A 78 -9.30 2.59 -0.56
N GLU A 79 -7.99 2.42 -0.72
CA GLU A 79 -7.02 3.51 -0.59
C GLU A 79 -7.30 4.64 -1.59
N ALA A 80 -7.48 4.31 -2.88
CA ALA A 80 -7.79 5.31 -3.90
C ALA A 80 -9.11 6.04 -3.63
N MET A 81 -10.14 5.33 -3.15
CA MET A 81 -11.41 5.93 -2.74
C MET A 81 -11.23 6.87 -1.55
N ALA A 82 -10.47 6.46 -0.54
CA ALA A 82 -10.20 7.27 0.64
C ALA A 82 -9.38 8.52 0.30
N LEU A 83 -8.33 8.37 -0.52
CA LEU A 83 -7.52 9.49 -1.03
C LEU A 83 -8.37 10.48 -1.83
N HIS A 84 -9.22 9.99 -2.72
CA HIS A 84 -10.12 10.84 -3.51
C HIS A 84 -11.10 11.61 -2.61
N LYS A 85 -11.69 10.95 -1.61
CA LYS A 85 -12.56 11.60 -0.61
C LYS A 85 -11.81 12.68 0.15
N TRP A 86 -10.63 12.37 0.70
CA TRP A 86 -9.79 13.30 1.42
C TRP A 86 -9.39 14.52 0.56
N ALA A 87 -9.00 14.30 -0.70
CA ALA A 87 -8.64 15.36 -1.62
C ALA A 87 -9.81 16.33 -1.89
N ASN A 88 -11.02 15.78 -2.05
CA ASN A 88 -12.23 16.59 -2.26
C ASN A 88 -12.60 17.39 -1.01
N GLU A 89 -12.56 16.80 0.17
CA GLU A 89 -12.86 17.48 1.43
C GLU A 89 -11.85 18.59 1.72
N ARG A 90 -10.56 18.34 1.48
CA ARG A 90 -9.51 19.34 1.64
C ARG A 90 -9.71 20.52 0.70
N ARG A 91 -9.94 20.29 -0.59
CA ARG A 91 -10.21 21.34 -1.59
C ARG A 91 -11.44 22.17 -1.21
N HIS A 92 -12.51 21.52 -0.75
CA HIS A 92 -13.71 22.20 -0.27
C HIS A 92 -13.42 23.10 0.94
N ASN A 93 -12.70 22.62 1.91
CA ASN A 93 -12.32 23.40 3.09
C ASN A 93 -11.39 24.57 2.75
N GLU A 94 -10.45 24.39 1.82
CA GLU A 94 -9.59 25.47 1.33
C GLU A 94 -10.40 26.56 0.60
N GLN A 95 -11.39 26.18 -0.19
CA GLN A 95 -12.31 27.12 -0.85
C GLN A 95 -13.16 27.90 0.17
N ILE A 96 -13.67 27.26 1.20
CA ILE A 96 -14.39 27.93 2.29
C ILE A 96 -13.49 28.92 3.00
N ARG A 97 -12.24 28.52 3.36
CA ARG A 97 -11.28 29.43 4.01
C ARG A 97 -10.98 30.65 3.12
N ALA A 98 -10.68 30.42 1.84
CA ALA A 98 -10.43 31.51 0.90
C ALA A 98 -11.63 32.47 0.76
N SER A 99 -12.85 31.93 0.73
CA SER A 99 -14.09 32.72 0.70
C SER A 99 -14.29 33.56 1.97
N VAL A 100 -14.05 32.98 3.14
CA VAL A 100 -14.14 33.69 4.44
C VAL A 100 -13.10 34.81 4.51
N GLU A 101 -11.86 34.53 4.09
CA GLU A 101 -10.79 35.52 4.05
C GLU A 101 -11.06 36.67 3.09
N ALA A 102 -11.57 36.36 1.86
CA ALA A 102 -11.95 37.38 0.90
C ALA A 102 -13.07 38.27 1.47
N THR A 103 -14.10 37.66 2.10
CA THR A 103 -15.17 38.39 2.76
C THR A 103 -14.64 39.30 3.87
N SER A 104 -13.70 38.83 4.69
CA SER A 104 -13.12 39.61 5.79
C SER A 104 -12.29 40.79 5.29
N ARG A 105 -11.72 40.70 4.08
CA ARG A 105 -10.95 41.80 3.42
C ARG A 105 -11.80 42.69 2.52
N GLY A 106 -13.10 42.41 2.38
CA GLY A 106 -13.99 43.10 1.46
C GLY A 106 -13.65 42.90 -0.03
N GLU A 107 -13.00 41.77 -0.34
CA GLU A 107 -12.61 41.40 -1.69
C GLU A 107 -13.73 40.64 -2.40
N PRO A 108 -13.78 40.64 -3.75
CA PRO A 108 -14.72 39.80 -4.49
C PRO A 108 -14.53 38.33 -4.11
N GLN A 109 -15.66 37.60 -4.00
CA GLN A 109 -15.62 36.16 -3.74
C GLN A 109 -14.80 35.44 -4.82
N PRO A 110 -13.90 34.51 -4.45
CA PRO A 110 -13.16 33.72 -5.42
C PRO A 110 -14.18 33.01 -6.34
N SER A 111 -14.01 33.18 -7.63
CA SER A 111 -14.87 32.49 -8.61
C SER A 111 -14.60 30.98 -8.52
N ILE A 112 -15.60 30.19 -8.13
CA ILE A 112 -15.53 28.73 -8.10
C ILE A 112 -15.76 28.17 -9.53
N THR A 113 -15.19 28.80 -10.53
CA THR A 113 -15.14 28.19 -11.85
C THR A 113 -13.97 27.21 -11.85
N SER A 114 -14.29 25.92 -11.74
CA SER A 114 -13.31 24.90 -12.13
C SER A 114 -12.81 25.23 -13.54
N PRO A 115 -11.52 25.39 -13.77
CA PRO A 115 -11.01 25.54 -15.14
C PRO A 115 -11.58 24.40 -15.98
N ALA A 116 -11.92 24.67 -17.22
CA ALA A 116 -12.36 23.63 -18.14
C ALA A 116 -11.29 22.51 -18.14
N PRO A 117 -11.68 21.24 -18.14
CA PRO A 117 -10.75 20.14 -18.17
C PRO A 117 -9.87 20.30 -19.41
N VAL A 118 -8.54 20.44 -19.20
CA VAL A 118 -7.59 20.53 -20.29
C VAL A 118 -7.00 19.14 -20.46
N ALA A 119 -7.57 18.39 -21.38
CA ALA A 119 -6.93 17.22 -21.97
C ALA A 119 -6.70 17.54 -23.44
N GLU A 120 -5.45 17.50 -23.87
CA GLU A 120 -5.03 17.68 -25.25
C GLU A 120 -4.47 16.35 -25.78
N ASP A 121 -4.99 15.88 -26.89
CA ASP A 121 -4.48 14.67 -27.51
C ASP A 121 -3.25 15.01 -28.35
N VAL A 122 -2.13 14.37 -28.06
CA VAL A 122 -0.93 14.41 -28.88
C VAL A 122 -0.73 13.03 -29.52
N GLY A 123 -1.16 12.89 -30.77
CA GLY A 123 -1.26 11.58 -31.41
C GLY A 123 -2.26 10.68 -30.66
N GLU A 124 -1.81 9.52 -30.20
CA GLU A 124 -2.62 8.55 -29.46
C GLU A 124 -2.32 8.61 -27.93
N ILE A 125 -1.85 9.74 -27.44
CA ILE A 125 -1.58 9.99 -26.03
C ILE A 125 -2.49 11.13 -25.56
N ALA A 126 -3.29 10.89 -24.53
CA ALA A 126 -4.02 11.95 -23.85
C ALA A 126 -3.09 12.65 -22.85
N VAL A 127 -2.84 13.94 -23.02
CA VAL A 127 -2.07 14.76 -22.12
C VAL A 127 -3.02 15.48 -21.16
N ILE A 128 -2.91 15.20 -19.86
CA ILE A 128 -3.77 15.82 -18.84
C ILE A 128 -2.94 16.73 -17.96
N GLN A 129 -3.30 18.02 -17.97
CA GLN A 129 -2.67 19.03 -17.12
C GLN A 129 -3.25 18.96 -15.69
N ASP A 130 -2.38 18.83 -14.70
CA ASP A 130 -2.75 19.11 -13.32
C ASP A 130 -2.97 20.61 -13.14
N THR A 131 -4.12 20.99 -12.62
CA THR A 131 -4.46 22.37 -12.27
C THR A 131 -4.57 22.56 -10.74
N GLY A 132 -3.93 21.67 -9.97
CA GLY A 132 -4.01 21.58 -8.51
C GLY A 132 -5.13 20.65 -8.03
N ASP A 133 -5.67 19.85 -8.95
CA ASP A 133 -6.79 18.94 -8.70
C ASP A 133 -6.43 17.44 -8.80
N LEU A 134 -5.24 17.12 -9.29
CA LEU A 134 -4.80 15.73 -9.50
C LEU A 134 -3.68 15.31 -8.55
N ILE A 135 -2.70 16.18 -8.34
CA ILE A 135 -1.54 15.88 -7.49
C ILE A 135 -1.81 16.39 -6.07
N LEU A 136 -1.81 15.46 -5.13
CA LEU A 136 -2.08 15.74 -3.73
C LEU A 136 -0.84 16.38 -3.08
N PRO A 137 -1.01 17.50 -2.35
CA PRO A 137 0.11 18.15 -1.67
C PRO A 137 0.61 17.31 -0.50
N LEU A 138 1.76 17.71 0.04
CA LEU A 138 2.29 17.20 1.30
C LEU A 138 1.28 17.42 2.44
N ASN A 139 1.24 16.46 3.35
CA ASN A 139 0.57 16.59 4.64
C ASN A 139 1.55 16.15 5.74
N PRO A 140 2.51 17.02 6.14
CA PRO A 140 3.53 16.65 7.10
C PRO A 140 2.91 16.35 8.48
N PHE A 141 3.56 15.45 9.24
CA PHE A 141 3.12 15.07 10.57
C PHE A 141 3.21 16.30 11.51
N ASP A 142 2.06 16.88 11.87
CA ASP A 142 1.95 18.16 12.59
C ASP A 142 1.25 18.04 13.96
N VAL A 143 0.90 16.80 14.41
CA VAL A 143 0.35 16.54 15.75
C VAL A 143 1.40 16.26 16.81
N ARG A 144 2.67 16.60 16.57
CA ARG A 144 3.77 16.42 17.53
C ARG A 144 3.50 17.16 18.83
N SER A 145 3.97 16.58 19.95
CA SER A 145 3.81 17.14 21.29
C SER A 145 2.36 17.41 21.71
N THR A 146 1.41 16.72 21.03
CA THR A 146 -0.01 16.83 21.33
C THR A 146 -0.58 15.50 21.83
N GLY A 147 -1.82 15.53 22.29
CA GLY A 147 -2.61 14.35 22.60
C GLY A 147 -4.01 14.44 22.01
N LEU A 148 -4.53 13.29 21.64
CA LEU A 148 -5.87 13.10 21.10
C LEU A 148 -6.64 12.13 22.00
N ARG A 149 -7.93 12.37 22.16
CA ARG A 149 -8.85 11.43 22.80
C ARG A 149 -10.03 11.15 21.87
N PHE A 150 -10.21 9.87 21.61
CA PHE A 150 -11.38 9.33 20.93
C PHE A 150 -12.34 8.85 22.03
N THR A 151 -13.39 9.61 22.28
CA THR A 151 -14.40 9.30 23.30
C THR A 151 -15.53 8.50 22.68
N ARG A 152 -15.80 7.32 23.24
CA ARG A 152 -16.85 6.42 22.77
C ARG A 152 -18.25 6.96 23.07
N SER A 153 -19.15 6.87 22.11
CA SER A 153 -20.59 7.13 22.25
C SER A 153 -21.38 6.03 21.53
N GLY A 154 -21.78 4.99 22.27
CA GLY A 154 -22.41 3.81 21.67
C GLY A 154 -21.45 3.04 20.76
N SER A 155 -21.77 2.96 19.46
CA SER A 155 -20.94 2.40 18.40
C SER A 155 -20.19 3.46 17.60
N SER A 156 -20.14 4.70 18.03
CA SER A 156 -19.42 5.79 17.40
C SER A 156 -18.39 6.42 18.32
N TYR A 157 -17.53 7.26 17.74
CA TYR A 157 -16.49 7.99 18.45
C TYR A 157 -16.53 9.48 18.14
N THR A 158 -16.12 10.29 19.12
CA THR A 158 -15.90 11.73 18.97
C THR A 158 -14.46 12.05 19.33
N LEU A 159 -13.78 12.80 18.46
CA LEU A 159 -12.41 13.23 18.64
C LEU A 159 -12.34 14.55 19.45
N SER A 160 -11.39 14.65 20.36
CA SER A 160 -11.02 15.89 21.06
C SER A 160 -9.52 15.95 21.31
N LYS A 161 -8.97 17.14 21.47
CA LYS A 161 -7.59 17.35 21.93
C LYS A 161 -7.46 17.16 23.43
N ILE A 162 -6.32 16.63 23.85
CA ILE A 162 -5.87 16.54 25.25
C ILE A 162 -4.39 16.97 25.32
N ASP A 163 -3.83 17.03 26.53
CA ASP A 163 -2.39 17.29 26.67
C ASP A 163 -1.54 16.17 26.05
N GLY A 164 -0.32 16.51 25.62
CA GLY A 164 0.60 15.59 24.96
C GLY A 164 1.51 14.80 25.90
N ALA A 165 1.40 14.97 27.23
CA ALA A 165 2.27 14.31 28.18
C ALA A 165 2.05 12.78 28.17
N PHE A 166 3.10 12.01 27.97
CA PHE A 166 3.06 10.54 28.01
C PHE A 166 2.80 10.05 29.42
N ARG A 167 2.09 8.94 29.57
CA ARG A 167 2.02 8.19 30.80
C ARG A 167 3.40 7.64 31.14
N SER A 168 3.92 7.92 32.34
CA SER A 168 5.30 7.57 32.72
C SER A 168 5.52 6.08 32.99
N ALA A 169 4.47 5.36 33.41
CA ALA A 169 4.53 3.92 33.65
C ALA A 169 4.45 3.18 32.32
N LEU A 170 5.61 2.85 31.70
CA LEU A 170 5.69 2.16 30.43
C LEU A 170 5.40 0.65 30.54
N GLY A 171 5.63 0.04 31.70
CA GLY A 171 5.42 -1.40 31.94
C GLY A 171 6.56 -2.26 31.41
N SER A 172 6.22 -3.43 30.86
CA SER A 172 7.18 -4.42 30.37
C SER A 172 7.57 -4.17 28.93
N ARG A 173 8.82 -4.46 28.58
CA ARG A 173 9.30 -4.43 27.19
C ARG A 173 8.70 -5.59 26.40
N VAL A 174 8.39 -5.32 25.15
CA VAL A 174 7.97 -6.31 24.15
C VAL A 174 9.02 -6.35 23.04
N THR A 175 9.48 -7.55 22.70
CA THR A 175 10.39 -7.75 21.59
C THR A 175 9.61 -8.29 20.40
N LEU A 176 9.54 -7.49 19.33
CA LEU A 176 8.93 -7.83 18.05
C LEU A 176 9.98 -7.81 16.95
N GLN A 177 9.77 -8.64 15.95
CA GLN A 177 10.49 -8.57 14.68
C GLN A 177 9.85 -7.52 13.77
N ASP A 178 10.40 -7.34 12.57
CA ASP A 178 9.74 -6.63 11.50
C ASP A 178 8.44 -7.34 11.11
N ASP A 179 7.39 -6.60 10.80
CA ASP A 179 6.05 -7.14 10.51
C ASP A 179 5.51 -8.13 11.55
N ASP A 180 5.75 -7.87 12.83
CA ASP A 180 5.43 -8.80 13.90
C ASP A 180 4.33 -8.29 14.84
N SER A 181 3.72 -9.22 15.57
CA SER A 181 2.58 -8.96 16.46
C SER A 181 2.64 -9.85 17.70
N ILE A 182 2.24 -9.31 18.84
CA ILE A 182 2.08 -10.07 20.09
C ILE A 182 0.71 -9.84 20.72
N GLN A 183 0.05 -10.91 21.13
CA GLN A 183 -1.21 -10.84 21.85
C GLN A 183 -0.98 -10.41 23.31
N ILE A 184 -1.83 -9.52 23.81
CA ILE A 184 -1.92 -9.10 25.19
C ILE A 184 -3.35 -9.24 25.71
N ASN A 185 -3.50 -9.45 27.03
CA ASN A 185 -4.80 -9.44 27.68
C ASN A 185 -5.19 -8.03 28.11
N ILE A 186 -6.44 -7.67 27.90
CA ILE A 186 -7.05 -6.45 28.45
C ILE A 186 -7.73 -6.83 29.78
N PRO A 187 -7.32 -6.27 30.93
CA PRO A 187 -7.80 -6.70 32.26
C PRO A 187 -9.24 -6.25 32.58
N PHE A 188 -9.91 -5.60 31.62
CA PHE A 188 -11.30 -5.15 31.71
C PHE A 188 -12.02 -5.42 30.39
N SER A 189 -13.34 -5.30 30.38
CA SER A 189 -14.10 -5.32 29.13
C SER A 189 -13.91 -3.99 28.41
N PHE A 190 -13.26 -4.01 27.24
CA PHE A 190 -13.01 -2.83 26.41
C PHE A 190 -14.02 -2.78 25.26
N PRO A 191 -15.06 -1.90 25.34
CA PRO A 191 -16.08 -1.83 24.28
C PRO A 191 -15.59 -0.93 23.13
N PHE A 192 -15.10 -1.55 22.05
CA PHE A 192 -14.63 -0.84 20.88
C PHE A 192 -15.69 -0.92 19.76
N TYR A 193 -16.18 0.23 19.29
CA TYR A 193 -17.31 0.35 18.36
C TYR A 193 -18.52 -0.52 18.73
N GLY A 194 -18.80 -0.66 20.03
CA GLY A 194 -19.92 -1.44 20.54
C GLY A 194 -19.61 -2.92 20.77
N THR A 195 -18.46 -3.44 20.32
CA THR A 195 -18.04 -4.82 20.54
C THR A 195 -17.06 -4.91 21.70
N ALA A 196 -17.37 -5.75 22.70
CA ALA A 196 -16.50 -5.96 23.87
C ALA A 196 -15.25 -6.77 23.48
N GLN A 197 -14.09 -6.29 23.89
CA GLN A 197 -12.79 -6.91 23.65
C GLN A 197 -12.12 -7.25 24.98
N SER A 198 -11.46 -8.40 25.08
CA SER A 198 -10.67 -8.85 26.22
C SER A 198 -9.21 -9.13 25.88
N VAL A 199 -8.88 -9.09 24.61
CA VAL A 199 -7.54 -9.26 24.06
C VAL A 199 -7.25 -8.18 23.03
N ALA A 200 -5.97 -7.85 22.88
CA ALA A 200 -5.47 -6.97 21.82
C ALA A 200 -4.16 -7.52 21.28
N PHE A 201 -3.76 -7.05 20.12
CA PHE A 201 -2.52 -7.42 19.47
C PHE A 201 -1.69 -6.15 19.27
N VAL A 202 -0.50 -6.13 19.86
CA VAL A 202 0.47 -5.03 19.70
C VAL A 202 1.32 -5.35 18.49
N ASN A 203 1.31 -4.48 17.49
CA ASN A 203 2.01 -4.68 16.22
C ASN A 203 3.26 -3.80 16.16
N SER A 204 4.33 -4.30 15.51
CA SER A 204 5.57 -3.54 15.25
C SER A 204 5.28 -2.19 14.59
N ASP A 205 4.32 -2.16 13.69
CA ASP A 205 3.92 -1.04 12.83
C ASP A 205 3.15 0.10 13.52
N GLY A 206 3.41 0.34 14.79
CA GLY A 206 2.87 1.52 15.48
C GLY A 206 1.36 1.50 15.68
N ASN A 207 0.77 0.31 15.83
CA ASN A 207 -0.67 0.17 16.01
C ASN A 207 -1.05 -1.03 16.89
N VAL A 208 -2.29 -1.02 17.37
CA VAL A 208 -2.92 -2.11 18.10
C VAL A 208 -4.12 -2.59 17.31
N THR A 209 -4.20 -3.88 17.04
CA THR A 209 -5.38 -4.51 16.44
C THR A 209 -6.17 -5.28 17.48
N LEU A 210 -7.45 -5.48 17.20
CA LEU A 210 -8.38 -6.21 18.05
C LEU A 210 -8.97 -7.37 17.23
N GLN A 211 -9.31 -8.47 17.88
CA GLN A 211 -9.84 -9.70 17.30
C GLN A 211 -8.79 -10.53 16.56
N GLU A 212 -7.89 -9.90 15.79
CA GLU A 212 -6.91 -10.58 14.93
C GLU A 212 -5.56 -9.88 15.00
N GLU A 213 -4.49 -10.66 14.85
CA GLU A 213 -3.12 -10.15 14.69
C GLU A 213 -2.93 -9.54 13.29
N ASP A 214 -1.95 -8.66 13.16
CA ASP A 214 -1.55 -8.11 11.88
C ASP A 214 -0.03 -8.24 11.68
N ARG A 215 0.36 -9.19 10.83
CA ARG A 215 1.76 -9.50 10.46
C ARG A 215 2.01 -9.30 8.97
N SER A 216 1.24 -8.43 8.34
CA SER A 216 1.35 -8.20 6.92
C SER A 216 2.45 -7.21 6.59
N SER A 217 3.29 -7.56 5.62
CA SER A 217 4.32 -6.68 5.03
C SER A 217 3.76 -5.71 3.97
N THR A 218 2.44 -5.71 3.74
CA THR A 218 1.83 -4.83 2.74
C THR A 218 1.77 -3.37 3.20
N GLU A 219 1.50 -2.46 2.27
CA GLU A 219 1.47 -1.02 2.50
C GLU A 219 0.59 -0.62 3.70
N ARG A 220 1.07 0.31 4.52
CA ARG A 220 0.36 0.88 5.67
C ARG A 220 -0.44 2.09 5.19
N ASN A 221 -1.60 1.84 4.61
CA ASN A 221 -2.42 2.83 3.92
C ASN A 221 -3.85 2.93 4.49
N LEU A 222 -4.63 3.92 4.03
CA LEU A 222 -6.01 4.12 4.48
C LEU A 222 -6.92 2.93 4.12
N GLY A 223 -6.69 2.30 2.97
CA GLY A 223 -7.41 1.10 2.58
C GLY A 223 -7.25 -0.02 3.60
N ARG A 224 -6.01 -0.32 4.01
CA ARG A 224 -5.72 -1.34 5.03
C ARG A 224 -6.25 -0.95 6.42
N LEU A 225 -6.27 0.35 6.75
CA LEU A 225 -6.90 0.82 7.99
C LEU A 225 -8.37 0.44 8.07
N VAL A 226 -9.11 0.54 6.96
CA VAL A 226 -10.58 0.34 6.95
C VAL A 226 -10.97 -1.09 6.62
N THR A 227 -10.24 -1.81 5.76
CA THR A 227 -10.57 -3.18 5.35
C THR A 227 -10.01 -4.25 6.29
N GLY A 228 -8.92 -3.96 7.00
CA GLY A 228 -8.30 -4.85 7.97
C GLY A 228 -9.07 -5.01 9.27
N PRO A 229 -8.47 -5.64 10.29
CA PRO A 229 -9.10 -5.82 11.60
C PRO A 229 -9.38 -4.48 12.30
N PRO A 230 -10.27 -4.47 13.32
CA PRO A 230 -10.49 -3.29 14.17
C PRO A 230 -9.15 -2.79 14.71
N ARG A 231 -8.88 -1.47 14.58
CA ARG A 231 -7.55 -0.92 14.76
C ARG A 231 -7.54 0.39 15.55
N ILE A 232 -6.55 0.50 16.44
CA ILE A 232 -6.15 1.72 17.13
C ILE A 232 -4.76 2.06 16.61
N ALA A 233 -4.63 3.16 15.88
CA ALA A 233 -3.44 3.52 15.11
C ALA A 233 -2.87 4.87 15.61
N PRO A 234 -2.04 4.90 16.66
CA PRO A 234 -1.35 6.13 17.02
C PRO A 234 -0.31 6.52 15.96
N PHE A 235 0.22 5.56 15.20
CA PHE A 235 1.18 5.83 14.13
C PHE A 235 1.32 4.62 13.21
N PHE A 236 0.27 4.28 12.48
CA PHE A 236 0.30 3.15 11.55
C PHE A 236 1.21 3.48 10.37
N ALA A 237 2.41 2.94 10.41
CA ALA A 237 3.49 3.14 9.45
C ALA A 237 4.38 1.90 9.40
N ASP A 238 5.19 1.78 8.37
CA ASP A 238 6.18 0.72 8.22
C ASP A 238 7.35 0.95 9.20
N LEU A 239 7.25 0.32 10.38
CA LEU A 239 8.20 0.45 11.48
C LEU A 239 8.92 -0.86 11.75
N ASP A 240 10.24 -0.82 11.79
CA ASP A 240 11.11 -1.95 12.11
C ASP A 240 11.78 -1.78 13.49
N PRO A 241 11.29 -2.45 14.55
CA PRO A 241 11.87 -2.40 15.88
C PRO A 241 13.19 -3.17 16.03
N THR A 242 13.62 -3.94 15.01
CA THR A 242 14.88 -4.68 15.02
C THR A 242 16.07 -3.79 14.75
N THR A 243 15.84 -2.59 14.21
CA THR A 243 16.88 -1.62 13.84
C THR A 243 16.97 -0.48 14.86
N GLY A 244 18.16 0.03 15.08
CA GLY A 244 18.40 1.14 16.01
C GLY A 244 18.25 0.78 17.48
N SER A 245 17.83 1.74 18.30
CA SER A 245 17.67 1.60 19.77
C SER A 245 16.21 1.59 20.22
N GLY A 246 15.26 1.62 19.28
CA GLY A 246 13.83 1.69 19.58
C GLY A 246 13.35 0.48 20.38
N LYS A 247 12.35 0.70 21.23
CA LYS A 247 11.72 -0.35 22.06
C LYS A 247 10.22 -0.14 22.14
N ILE A 248 9.49 -1.23 22.27
CA ILE A 248 8.04 -1.23 22.48
C ILE A 248 7.77 -1.67 23.90
N PHE A 249 6.84 -0.98 24.58
CA PHE A 249 6.46 -1.26 25.95
C PHE A 249 4.96 -1.43 26.08
N VAL A 250 4.54 -2.29 27.02
CA VAL A 250 3.14 -2.53 27.35
C VAL A 250 2.95 -2.45 28.86
N ASN A 251 2.04 -1.60 29.30
CA ASN A 251 1.59 -1.52 30.68
C ASN A 251 0.12 -1.93 30.76
N THR A 252 -0.16 -3.02 31.44
CA THR A 252 -1.52 -3.52 31.71
C THR A 252 -1.87 -3.26 33.19
N ALA A 253 -2.70 -2.26 33.43
CA ALA A 253 -3.25 -1.95 34.77
C ALA A 253 -4.76 -2.25 34.79
N ALA A 254 -5.36 -2.37 35.96
CA ALA A 254 -6.77 -2.72 36.12
C ALA A 254 -7.74 -1.71 35.46
N ASP A 255 -7.30 -0.47 35.29
CA ASP A 255 -8.06 0.67 34.76
C ASP A 255 -7.56 1.21 33.43
N GLN A 256 -6.51 0.62 32.88
CA GLN A 256 -5.99 1.02 31.56
C GLN A 256 -5.03 -0.02 30.95
N VAL A 257 -4.93 -0.03 29.62
CA VAL A 257 -3.83 -0.67 28.90
C VAL A 257 -3.11 0.40 28.07
N THR A 258 -1.80 0.53 28.27
CA THR A 258 -0.99 1.52 27.55
C THR A 258 0.08 0.81 26.74
N VAL A 259 0.20 1.14 25.46
CA VAL A 259 1.26 0.67 24.56
C VAL A 259 2.08 1.87 24.12
N THR A 260 3.40 1.75 24.22
CA THR A 260 4.32 2.83 23.85
C THR A 260 5.40 2.33 22.90
N TRP A 261 5.49 2.93 21.74
CA TRP A 261 6.58 2.77 20.80
C TRP A 261 7.57 3.90 21.05
N CYS A 262 8.74 3.55 21.59
CA CYS A 262 9.79 4.51 21.96
C CYS A 262 10.88 4.51 20.90
N ASN A 263 11.00 5.58 20.11
CA ASN A 263 12.04 5.78 19.11
C ASN A 263 12.20 4.61 18.13
N VAL A 264 11.09 3.96 17.77
CA VAL A 264 11.08 2.86 16.80
C VAL A 264 11.30 3.40 15.40
N ARG A 265 12.29 2.86 14.69
CA ARG A 265 12.65 3.31 13.34
C ARG A 265 11.61 2.87 12.32
N GLY A 266 11.45 3.67 11.26
CA GLY A 266 10.82 3.21 10.03
C GLY A 266 11.71 2.19 9.31
N PHE A 267 11.08 1.26 8.59
CA PHE A 267 11.78 0.29 7.75
C PHE A 267 12.73 1.01 6.76
N ASP A 268 13.93 0.50 6.62
CA ASP A 268 15.02 1.10 5.80
C ASP A 268 15.19 2.62 5.98
N SER A 269 14.99 3.11 7.22
CA SER A 269 14.99 4.53 7.57
C SER A 269 15.84 4.82 8.80
N THR A 270 16.40 6.02 8.85
CA THR A 270 17.02 6.57 10.06
C THR A 270 16.03 7.39 10.92
N ARG A 271 14.83 7.65 10.41
CA ARG A 271 13.77 8.36 11.11
C ARG A 271 13.01 7.42 12.02
N SER A 272 12.46 7.94 13.10
CA SER A 272 11.78 7.13 14.10
C SER A 272 10.50 7.78 14.62
N ALA A 273 9.64 6.95 15.22
CA ALA A 273 8.42 7.36 15.87
C ALA A 273 8.49 7.12 17.39
N THR A 274 8.00 8.11 18.17
CA THR A 274 7.73 7.97 19.59
C THR A 274 6.27 8.31 19.83
N VAL A 275 5.45 7.29 20.11
CA VAL A 275 4.00 7.43 20.26
C VAL A 275 3.47 6.51 21.35
N GLN A 276 2.33 6.88 21.92
CA GLN A 276 1.66 6.09 22.95
C GLN A 276 0.16 6.01 22.70
N ALA A 277 -0.41 4.81 22.82
CA ALA A 277 -1.85 4.58 22.84
C ALA A 277 -2.29 4.06 24.21
N THR A 278 -3.42 4.55 24.72
CA THR A 278 -4.03 4.07 25.96
C THR A 278 -5.49 3.71 25.75
N LEU A 279 -5.85 2.49 26.10
CA LEU A 279 -7.20 1.94 26.10
C LEU A 279 -7.80 2.09 27.48
N LEU A 280 -9.03 2.61 27.58
CA LEU A 280 -9.73 2.88 28.85
C LEU A 280 -11.00 2.02 28.99
N PRO A 281 -11.44 1.67 30.21
CA PRO A 281 -12.58 0.78 30.43
C PRO A 281 -13.91 1.27 29.86
N ASP A 282 -14.06 2.58 29.66
CA ASP A 282 -15.24 3.18 29.05
C ASP A 282 -15.28 3.02 27.51
N GLY A 283 -14.22 2.43 26.93
CA GLY A 283 -14.04 2.26 25.50
C GLY A 283 -13.33 3.44 24.83
N SER A 284 -13.00 4.49 25.56
CA SER A 284 -12.24 5.61 25.02
C SER A 284 -10.78 5.23 24.76
N VAL A 285 -10.17 5.90 23.79
CA VAL A 285 -8.76 5.74 23.39
C VAL A 285 -8.05 7.08 23.49
N GLU A 286 -6.89 7.11 24.12
CA GLU A 286 -5.98 8.26 24.09
C GLU A 286 -4.76 7.95 23.25
N MET A 287 -4.30 8.91 22.46
CA MET A 287 -3.07 8.84 21.69
C MET A 287 -2.20 10.03 22.02
N LYS A 288 -0.89 9.80 22.21
CA LYS A 288 0.10 10.84 22.50
C LYS A 288 1.25 10.74 21.52
N PHE A 289 1.80 11.88 21.13
CA PHE A 289 2.80 11.99 20.08
C PHE A 289 4.04 12.73 20.58
N GLY A 290 5.21 12.10 20.45
CA GLY A 290 6.49 12.71 20.77
C GLY A 290 7.01 13.61 19.65
N ASP A 291 8.08 14.36 19.96
CA ASP A 291 8.68 15.30 19.01
C ASP A 291 9.41 14.61 17.84
N SER A 292 9.90 13.39 18.07
CA SER A 292 10.73 12.66 17.11
C SER A 292 9.94 11.92 16.02
N SER A 293 8.61 11.90 16.09
CA SER A 293 7.78 11.21 15.11
C SER A 293 7.89 11.87 13.73
N ASN A 294 8.68 11.29 12.86
CA ASN A 294 9.03 11.85 11.55
C ASN A 294 9.30 10.77 10.50
N VAL A 295 8.54 9.70 10.52
CA VAL A 295 8.55 8.67 9.47
C VAL A 295 7.89 9.22 8.21
N GLN A 296 8.22 8.68 7.05
CA GLN A 296 7.90 9.27 5.76
C GLN A 296 6.39 9.33 5.49
N GLU A 297 5.66 8.28 5.90
CA GLU A 297 4.22 8.16 5.72
C GLU A 297 3.62 7.49 6.95
N SER A 298 2.46 7.96 7.42
CA SER A 298 1.79 7.36 8.55
C SER A 298 0.31 7.70 8.58
N ILE A 299 -0.48 6.86 9.24
CA ILE A 299 -1.89 7.11 9.50
C ILE A 299 -2.11 7.15 11.01
N VAL A 300 -2.81 8.17 11.46
CA VAL A 300 -3.27 8.29 12.85
C VAL A 300 -4.78 8.21 12.88
N GLY A 301 -5.33 7.33 13.72
CA GLY A 301 -6.78 7.20 13.83
C GLY A 301 -7.25 5.90 14.45
N ILE A 302 -8.54 5.67 14.38
CA ILE A 302 -9.21 4.44 14.82
C ILE A 302 -10.15 3.92 13.75
N SER A 303 -10.33 2.60 13.68
CA SER A 303 -11.21 1.95 12.71
C SER A 303 -11.95 0.77 13.35
N PRO A 304 -13.27 0.61 13.09
CA PRO A 304 -13.99 -0.61 13.46
C PRO A 304 -13.52 -1.85 12.68
N GLY A 305 -12.69 -1.67 11.65
CA GLY A 305 -12.31 -2.72 10.72
C GLY A 305 -13.46 -3.14 9.78
N HIS A 306 -13.14 -3.86 8.70
CA HIS A 306 -14.09 -4.42 7.74
C HIS A 306 -15.20 -3.44 7.32
N THR A 307 -14.82 -2.19 7.11
CA THR A 307 -15.72 -1.08 6.74
C THR A 307 -15.18 -0.34 5.52
N ALA A 308 -16.06 0.35 4.81
CA ALA A 308 -15.68 1.37 3.82
C ALA A 308 -15.99 2.79 4.33
N ASP A 309 -16.58 2.91 5.53
CA ASP A 309 -16.95 4.22 6.10
C ASP A 309 -15.77 4.81 6.87
N ILE A 310 -15.31 5.98 6.44
CA ILE A 310 -14.21 6.72 7.05
C ILE A 310 -14.51 8.23 7.07
N ALA A 311 -14.35 8.84 8.22
CA ALA A 311 -14.25 10.28 8.37
C ALA A 311 -12.77 10.67 8.35
N LEU A 312 -12.35 11.35 7.29
CA LEU A 312 -11.03 11.93 7.18
C LEU A 312 -11.06 13.32 7.82
N VAL A 313 -10.25 13.51 8.84
CA VAL A 313 -10.26 14.72 9.67
C VAL A 313 -8.88 15.37 9.68
N ASP A 314 -8.85 16.66 9.97
CA ASP A 314 -7.65 17.37 10.38
C ASP A 314 -7.50 17.18 11.90
N LEU A 315 -6.58 16.32 12.32
CA LEU A 315 -6.37 16.01 13.73
C LEU A 315 -5.86 17.22 14.53
N THR A 316 -5.21 18.17 13.86
CA THR A 316 -4.81 19.44 14.51
C THR A 316 -6.00 20.33 14.81
N ALA A 317 -7.12 20.21 14.12
CA ALA A 317 -8.38 20.85 14.48
C ALA A 317 -8.98 20.25 15.77
N GLY A 318 -8.68 18.98 16.05
CA GLY A 318 -9.09 18.28 17.29
C GLY A 318 -10.60 18.10 17.40
N SER A 319 -11.28 17.90 16.27
CA SER A 319 -12.72 17.65 16.21
C SER A 319 -13.04 16.67 15.08
N GLY A 320 -14.03 15.82 15.32
CA GLY A 320 -14.51 14.83 14.38
C GLY A 320 -15.42 13.83 15.08
N SER A 321 -16.32 13.21 14.35
CA SER A 321 -17.24 12.19 14.87
C SER A 321 -17.63 11.23 13.75
N SER A 322 -17.62 9.93 14.05
CA SER A 322 -18.02 8.90 13.08
C SER A 322 -18.42 7.60 13.76
N GLY A 323 -19.33 6.86 13.14
CA GLY A 323 -19.59 5.44 13.42
C GLY A 323 -18.65 4.50 12.64
N GLY A 324 -17.99 5.02 11.60
CA GLY A 324 -16.91 4.37 10.86
C GLY A 324 -15.54 4.76 11.39
N ALA A 325 -14.50 4.57 10.59
CA ALA A 325 -13.14 4.99 10.92
C ALA A 325 -13.04 6.52 11.03
N ILE A 326 -12.14 7.00 11.90
CA ILE A 326 -11.74 8.40 12.01
C ILE A 326 -10.22 8.44 11.88
N ALA A 327 -9.70 9.10 10.85
CA ALA A 327 -8.26 9.11 10.61
C ALA A 327 -7.76 10.34 9.86
N GLU A 328 -6.45 10.57 9.95
CA GLU A 328 -5.68 11.44 9.08
C GLU A 328 -4.48 10.70 8.52
N ARG A 329 -4.20 10.91 7.23
CA ARG A 329 -3.00 10.43 6.56
C ARG A 329 -1.96 11.54 6.52
N PHE A 330 -0.79 11.26 7.08
CA PHE A 330 0.37 12.13 6.99
C PHE A 330 1.32 11.62 5.92
N ALA A 331 1.78 12.51 5.04
CA ALA A 331 2.67 12.18 3.94
C ALA A 331 3.68 13.31 3.71
N GLN A 332 4.95 12.96 3.62
CA GLN A 332 6.04 13.89 3.32
C GLN A 332 6.41 13.92 1.82
N ALA A 333 5.58 13.33 0.98
CA ALA A 333 5.71 13.34 -0.47
C ALA A 333 4.35 13.60 -1.11
N THR A 334 4.38 14.15 -2.31
CA THR A 334 3.20 14.26 -3.16
C THR A 334 2.72 12.87 -3.59
N SER A 335 1.44 12.73 -3.82
CA SER A 335 0.80 11.53 -4.39
C SER A 335 -0.25 11.96 -5.42
N ILE A 336 -0.91 11.00 -6.05
CA ILE A 336 -1.85 11.29 -7.14
C ILE A 336 -3.25 10.79 -6.80
N ASP A 337 -4.27 11.58 -7.10
CA ASP A 337 -5.68 11.19 -7.09
C ASP A 337 -6.04 10.56 -8.44
N THR A 338 -5.83 9.25 -8.57
CA THR A 338 -6.10 8.50 -9.80
C THR A 338 -7.58 8.54 -10.22
N PHE A 339 -8.51 8.70 -9.26
CA PHE A 339 -9.94 8.85 -9.57
C PHE A 339 -10.24 10.21 -10.19
N ALA A 340 -9.62 11.27 -9.70
CA ALA A 340 -9.73 12.59 -10.32
C ALA A 340 -9.14 12.59 -11.73
N VAL A 341 -8.01 11.91 -11.96
CA VAL A 341 -7.42 11.73 -13.30
C VAL A 341 -8.41 11.05 -14.25
N ALA A 342 -8.99 9.92 -13.84
CA ALA A 342 -9.95 9.20 -14.67
C ALA A 342 -11.19 10.04 -14.99
N LYS A 343 -11.77 10.74 -13.99
CA LYS A 343 -12.88 11.67 -14.20
C LYS A 343 -12.55 12.77 -15.21
N LYS A 344 -11.34 13.35 -15.08
CA LYS A 344 -10.88 14.40 -15.98
C LYS A 344 -10.69 13.89 -17.41
N PHE A 345 -10.20 12.66 -17.56
CA PHE A 345 -10.11 11.98 -18.85
C PHE A 345 -11.49 11.77 -19.48
N TYR A 346 -12.43 11.18 -18.76
CA TYR A 346 -13.78 10.92 -19.27
C TYR A 346 -14.65 12.18 -19.48
N ALA A 347 -14.25 13.32 -18.94
CA ALA A 347 -14.89 14.59 -19.28
C ALA A 347 -14.70 15.01 -20.76
N THR A 348 -13.68 14.46 -21.44
CA THR A 348 -13.33 14.81 -22.82
C THR A 348 -13.25 13.58 -23.75
N HIS A 349 -13.24 12.36 -23.22
CA HIS A 349 -13.11 11.11 -23.96
C HIS A 349 -14.30 10.18 -23.73
N PRO A 350 -14.68 9.38 -24.75
CA PRO A 350 -15.75 8.39 -24.60
C PRO A 350 -15.34 7.25 -23.67
N ASP A 351 -16.33 6.61 -23.03
CA ASP A 351 -16.13 5.42 -22.18
C ASP A 351 -15.95 4.16 -23.04
N ASN A 352 -14.81 4.07 -23.74
CA ASN A 352 -14.50 3.01 -24.69
C ASN A 352 -13.33 2.10 -24.26
N TYR A 353 -12.74 2.36 -23.10
CA TYR A 353 -11.49 1.72 -22.66
C TYR A 353 -11.75 0.70 -21.55
N ASP A 354 -11.04 -0.43 -21.65
CA ASP A 354 -11.01 -1.46 -20.62
C ASP A 354 -10.00 -1.09 -19.52
N GLN A 355 -8.89 -0.40 -19.89
CA GLN A 355 -7.88 0.09 -18.95
C GLN A 355 -7.39 1.49 -19.34
N ILE A 356 -6.96 2.25 -18.33
CA ILE A 356 -6.26 3.52 -18.48
C ILE A 356 -4.86 3.35 -17.90
N LEU A 357 -3.83 3.68 -18.71
CA LEU A 357 -2.42 3.55 -18.37
C LEU A 357 -1.84 4.93 -18.09
N LEU A 358 -1.47 5.19 -16.83
CA LEU A 358 -1.08 6.51 -16.33
C LEU A 358 0.43 6.64 -16.23
N TRP A 359 0.98 7.69 -16.84
CA TRP A 359 2.37 8.09 -16.79
C TRP A 359 2.48 9.54 -16.30
N THR A 360 3.56 9.89 -15.60
CA THR A 360 3.72 11.22 -15.00
C THR A 360 5.05 11.85 -15.37
N ASP A 361 5.14 13.19 -15.20
CA ASP A 361 6.35 13.98 -15.42
C ASP A 361 7.27 14.04 -14.19
N GLN A 362 6.85 13.49 -13.06
CA GLN A 362 7.61 13.38 -11.80
C GLN A 362 7.21 12.13 -11.01
N PRO A 363 8.06 11.66 -10.05
CA PRO A 363 7.71 10.52 -9.18
C PRO A 363 6.54 10.85 -8.26
N LEU A 364 5.50 10.01 -8.27
CA LEU A 364 4.29 10.14 -7.43
C LEU A 364 3.93 8.85 -6.68
N ILE A 365 4.57 7.70 -7.01
CA ILE A 365 4.40 6.44 -6.30
C ILE A 365 5.47 6.28 -5.22
N ARG A 366 5.07 5.66 -4.10
CA ARG A 366 5.94 5.21 -3.02
C ARG A 366 5.65 3.75 -2.72
N GLY A 367 6.65 3.02 -2.24
CA GLY A 367 6.51 1.61 -1.85
C GLY A 367 6.40 0.60 -2.99
N ALA A 368 6.08 1.05 -4.22
CA ALA A 368 6.00 0.21 -5.41
C ALA A 368 6.70 0.85 -6.59
N PHE A 369 7.12 0.05 -7.56
CA PHE A 369 7.67 0.58 -8.82
C PHE A 369 6.55 1.05 -9.77
N ALA A 370 5.53 0.24 -9.93
CA ALA A 370 4.28 0.50 -10.63
C ALA A 370 3.16 -0.25 -9.88
N TYR A 371 1.90 0.04 -10.16
CA TYR A 371 0.79 -0.73 -9.62
C TYR A 371 -0.45 -0.66 -10.51
N GLU A 372 -1.28 -1.67 -10.40
CA GLU A 372 -2.62 -1.71 -10.97
C GLU A 372 -3.66 -1.48 -9.88
N LEU A 373 -4.76 -0.85 -10.27
CA LEU A 373 -5.92 -0.57 -9.44
C LEU A 373 -7.18 -1.10 -10.13
N ASN A 374 -7.70 -2.22 -9.68
CA ASN A 374 -8.92 -2.81 -10.19
C ASN A 374 -10.14 -1.93 -9.85
N ILE A 375 -10.90 -1.51 -10.85
CA ILE A 375 -12.10 -0.66 -10.73
C ILE A 375 -13.39 -1.50 -10.78
N ALA A 376 -13.41 -2.54 -11.60
CA ALA A 376 -14.53 -3.45 -11.69
C ALA A 376 -14.07 -4.85 -12.13
N ASN A 377 -14.65 -5.88 -11.51
CA ASN A 377 -14.46 -7.26 -11.93
C ASN A 377 -15.81 -7.91 -12.25
N GLU A 378 -15.97 -8.34 -13.50
CA GLU A 378 -17.12 -9.13 -13.98
C GLU A 378 -16.78 -10.61 -14.22
N VAL A 379 -15.51 -11.03 -13.96
CA VAL A 379 -15.03 -12.38 -14.25
C VAL A 379 -15.08 -13.24 -13.00
N ARG A 380 -15.69 -14.42 -13.11
CA ARG A 380 -15.69 -15.47 -12.06
C ARG A 380 -14.59 -16.49 -12.30
N GLY A 381 -14.16 -17.18 -11.25
CA GLY A 381 -13.20 -18.28 -11.35
C GLY A 381 -11.75 -17.86 -11.50
N ILE A 382 -11.43 -16.60 -11.18
CA ILE A 382 -10.07 -16.04 -11.24
C ILE A 382 -9.48 -15.74 -9.85
N GLY A 383 -10.15 -16.16 -8.78
CA GLY A 383 -9.70 -15.92 -7.40
C GLY A 383 -10.13 -14.56 -6.84
N ASP A 384 -10.86 -13.76 -7.60
CA ASP A 384 -11.44 -12.48 -7.15
C ASP A 384 -12.97 -12.51 -7.21
N THR A 385 -13.63 -11.60 -6.49
CA THR A 385 -15.08 -11.48 -6.44
C THR A 385 -15.60 -10.46 -7.44
N LEU A 386 -16.91 -10.50 -7.72
CA LEU A 386 -17.55 -9.53 -8.61
C LEU A 386 -17.82 -8.20 -7.90
N TYR A 387 -17.49 -7.09 -8.52
CA TYR A 387 -17.82 -5.73 -8.08
C TYR A 387 -17.74 -4.73 -9.24
N ASP A 388 -18.36 -3.56 -9.05
CA ASP A 388 -18.33 -2.46 -10.02
C ASP A 388 -18.30 -1.12 -9.28
N THR A 389 -17.20 -0.39 -9.42
CA THR A 389 -17.01 0.97 -8.90
C THR A 389 -16.79 2.00 -10.02
N THR A 390 -17.06 1.63 -11.25
CA THR A 390 -16.88 2.51 -12.44
C THR A 390 -17.52 3.89 -12.31
N PRO A 391 -18.69 4.08 -11.64
CA PRO A 391 -19.27 5.41 -11.47
C PRO A 391 -18.37 6.36 -10.64
N LEU A 392 -17.55 5.82 -9.73
CA LEU A 392 -16.65 6.62 -8.89
C LEU A 392 -15.52 7.28 -9.69
N VAL A 393 -15.20 6.74 -10.86
CA VAL A 393 -14.14 7.21 -11.75
C VAL A 393 -14.66 7.86 -13.04
N GLY A 394 -15.97 8.08 -13.14
CA GLY A 394 -16.60 8.72 -14.30
C GLY A 394 -16.77 7.82 -15.52
N SER A 395 -16.55 6.51 -15.40
CA SER A 395 -16.89 5.54 -16.44
C SER A 395 -18.35 5.09 -16.33
N ALA A 396 -19.00 4.86 -17.45
CA ALA A 396 -20.38 4.37 -17.52
C ALA A 396 -20.46 2.81 -17.52
N GLY A 397 -19.43 2.14 -17.01
CA GLY A 397 -19.42 0.69 -16.85
C GLY A 397 -18.41 -0.03 -17.75
N ARG A 398 -17.56 0.68 -18.49
CA ARG A 398 -16.57 0.04 -19.38
C ARG A 398 -15.22 -0.18 -18.73
N LEU A 399 -14.73 0.77 -17.96
CA LEU A 399 -13.40 0.70 -17.34
C LEU A 399 -13.30 -0.50 -16.37
N ARG A 400 -12.21 -1.23 -16.44
CA ARG A 400 -11.92 -2.34 -15.55
C ARG A 400 -10.82 -2.03 -14.56
N SER A 401 -9.77 -1.33 -14.99
CA SER A 401 -8.69 -0.94 -14.10
C SER A 401 -7.91 0.28 -14.56
N LEU A 402 -7.15 0.86 -13.61
CA LEU A 402 -6.17 1.91 -13.82
C LEU A 402 -4.79 1.31 -13.58
N VAL A 403 -3.85 1.53 -14.47
CA VAL A 403 -2.45 1.12 -14.33
C VAL A 403 -1.61 2.36 -14.12
N MET A 404 -0.96 2.46 -12.98
CA MET A 404 -0.08 3.58 -12.64
C MET A 404 1.37 3.19 -12.88
N MET A 405 1.95 3.68 -13.96
CA MET A 405 3.36 3.47 -14.33
C MET A 405 4.29 4.51 -13.71
N ASP A 406 3.73 5.62 -13.16
CA ASP A 406 4.47 6.70 -12.51
C ASP A 406 5.40 7.48 -13.47
N TRP A 407 6.48 8.02 -12.93
CA TRP A 407 7.41 8.90 -13.64
C TRP A 407 8.06 8.23 -14.85
N LEU A 408 7.80 8.77 -16.03
CA LEU A 408 8.32 8.26 -17.29
C LEU A 408 9.87 8.26 -17.33
N GLY A 409 10.51 9.17 -16.60
CA GLY A 409 11.97 9.28 -16.56
C GLY A 409 12.69 8.12 -15.88
N LYS A 410 11.99 7.28 -15.09
CA LYS A 410 12.61 6.09 -14.46
C LYS A 410 12.78 4.90 -15.41
N TYR A 411 12.19 4.97 -16.60
CA TYR A 411 12.26 3.91 -17.61
C TYR A 411 13.38 4.20 -18.62
N PRO A 412 14.04 3.17 -19.18
CA PRO A 412 15.00 3.33 -20.26
C PRO A 412 14.41 3.98 -21.52
N GLU A 413 15.26 4.58 -22.36
CA GLU A 413 14.85 5.10 -23.67
C GLU A 413 14.44 4.00 -24.64
N ASP A 414 15.11 2.85 -24.60
CA ASP A 414 14.69 1.63 -25.27
C ASP A 414 13.84 0.78 -24.32
N PRO A 415 12.52 0.66 -24.57
CA PRO A 415 11.63 -0.07 -23.67
C PRO A 415 11.89 -1.58 -23.59
N THR A 416 12.76 -2.14 -24.45
CA THR A 416 13.18 -3.54 -24.40
C THR A 416 14.41 -3.79 -23.56
N SER A 417 15.10 -2.72 -23.14
CA SER A 417 16.30 -2.83 -22.29
C SER A 417 15.92 -3.26 -20.88
N LYS A 418 16.58 -4.30 -20.35
CA LYS A 418 16.43 -4.72 -18.95
C LYS A 418 16.97 -3.64 -18.00
N PHE A 419 16.23 -3.35 -16.93
CA PHE A 419 16.62 -2.33 -15.95
C PHE A 419 16.18 -2.65 -14.51
N LEU A 420 15.20 -3.53 -14.32
CA LEU A 420 14.67 -3.94 -13.02
C LEU A 420 14.74 -5.47 -12.93
N GLY A 421 15.89 -6.01 -12.52
CA GLY A 421 16.16 -7.44 -12.56
C GLY A 421 16.02 -7.99 -13.97
N GLU A 422 15.14 -8.96 -14.17
CA GLU A 422 14.85 -9.53 -15.49
C GLU A 422 13.89 -8.68 -16.34
N ASN A 423 13.26 -7.67 -15.72
CA ASN A 423 12.24 -6.85 -16.34
C ASN A 423 12.80 -5.75 -17.26
N ASN A 424 12.06 -5.48 -18.33
CA ASN A 424 12.12 -4.27 -19.14
C ASN A 424 10.80 -3.48 -19.03
N THR A 425 10.68 -2.32 -19.68
CA THR A 425 9.48 -1.48 -19.60
C THR A 425 8.20 -2.21 -20.04
N LEU A 426 8.30 -3.05 -21.09
CA LEU A 426 7.14 -3.75 -21.64
C LEU A 426 6.70 -4.91 -20.73
N SER A 427 7.64 -5.62 -20.09
CA SER A 427 7.29 -6.70 -19.16
C SER A 427 6.69 -6.14 -17.85
N VAL A 428 7.20 -4.99 -17.33
CA VAL A 428 6.56 -4.30 -16.20
C VAL A 428 5.14 -3.86 -16.57
N LEU A 429 4.96 -3.24 -17.73
CA LEU A 429 3.62 -2.87 -18.19
C LEU A 429 2.72 -4.11 -18.38
N GLY A 430 3.29 -5.22 -18.86
CA GLY A 430 2.59 -6.50 -19.02
C GLY A 430 2.12 -7.07 -17.68
N GLN A 431 2.96 -6.98 -16.66
CA GLN A 431 2.61 -7.38 -15.29
C GLN A 431 1.43 -6.56 -14.76
N GLU A 432 1.53 -5.23 -14.80
CA GLU A 432 0.48 -4.35 -14.29
C GLU A 432 -0.84 -4.48 -15.07
N VAL A 433 -0.78 -4.61 -16.38
CA VAL A 433 -1.96 -4.91 -17.21
C VAL A 433 -2.55 -6.28 -16.87
N GLY A 434 -1.72 -7.26 -16.58
CA GLY A 434 -2.10 -8.62 -16.21
C GLY A 434 -2.88 -8.70 -14.90
N HIS A 435 -2.59 -7.84 -13.93
CA HIS A 435 -3.29 -7.77 -12.65
C HIS A 435 -4.80 -7.53 -12.76
N ARG A 436 -5.29 -7.10 -13.89
CA ARG A 436 -6.72 -7.12 -14.23
C ARG A 436 -7.37 -8.50 -13.99
N TRP A 437 -6.61 -9.61 -14.14
CA TRP A 437 -7.09 -10.98 -14.02
C TRP A 437 -6.22 -11.86 -13.12
N LEU A 438 -4.93 -11.49 -12.89
CA LEU A 438 -3.84 -12.32 -12.39
C LEU A 438 -3.19 -11.68 -11.13
N ALA A 439 -2.56 -12.39 -10.29
CA ALA A 439 -2.52 -13.82 -10.00
C ALA A 439 -3.18 -14.01 -8.64
N TYR A 440 -4.43 -14.46 -8.63
CA TYR A 440 -5.25 -14.48 -7.40
C TYR A 440 -5.77 -15.88 -7.06
N VAL A 441 -5.48 -16.88 -7.90
CA VAL A 441 -6.08 -18.21 -7.79
C VAL A 441 -5.39 -19.05 -6.73
N ASP A 442 -6.20 -19.71 -5.90
CA ASP A 442 -5.78 -20.80 -5.08
C ASP A 442 -6.03 -22.15 -5.81
N PHE A 443 -5.47 -23.21 -5.31
CA PHE A 443 -5.67 -24.53 -5.88
C PHE A 443 -5.89 -25.58 -4.80
N ARG A 444 -6.41 -26.75 -5.20
CA ARG A 444 -6.50 -27.91 -4.33
C ARG A 444 -5.22 -28.72 -4.44
N ASP A 445 -4.50 -28.86 -3.33
CA ASP A 445 -3.28 -29.66 -3.29
C ASP A 445 -3.58 -31.16 -3.30
N ARG A 446 -2.54 -31.98 -3.36
CA ARG A 446 -2.65 -33.46 -3.36
C ARG A 446 -3.31 -34.05 -2.12
N THR A 447 -3.43 -33.29 -1.03
CA THR A 447 -4.14 -33.72 0.19
C THR A 447 -5.63 -33.36 0.13
N GLY A 448 -6.06 -32.67 -0.92
CA GLY A 448 -7.41 -32.14 -1.07
C GLY A 448 -7.61 -30.79 -0.36
N THR A 449 -6.54 -30.18 0.18
CA THR A 449 -6.59 -28.92 0.93
C THR A 449 -6.40 -27.75 -0.02
N ARG A 450 -7.09 -26.64 0.25
CA ARG A 450 -6.86 -25.35 -0.43
C ARG A 450 -5.47 -24.83 -0.12
N SER A 451 -4.70 -24.43 -1.13
CA SER A 451 -3.31 -24.00 -1.03
C SER A 451 -3.05 -22.76 -1.87
N GLN A 452 -2.17 -21.89 -1.38
CA GLN A 452 -1.65 -20.71 -2.04
C GLN A 452 -0.19 -20.89 -2.51
N ALA A 453 0.32 -22.10 -2.55
CA ALA A 453 1.73 -22.35 -2.88
C ALA A 453 2.13 -21.92 -4.31
N LEU A 454 1.16 -21.66 -5.19
CA LEU A 454 1.40 -21.09 -6.52
C LEU A 454 1.67 -19.58 -6.49
N LEU A 455 1.26 -18.88 -5.41
CA LEU A 455 1.38 -17.44 -5.27
C LEU A 455 2.70 -17.05 -4.61
N GLY A 456 3.24 -15.93 -5.02
CA GLY A 456 4.50 -15.36 -4.58
C GLY A 456 4.32 -14.08 -3.76
N ARG A 457 4.97 -13.00 -4.20
CA ARG A 457 4.95 -11.70 -3.53
C ARG A 457 3.52 -11.14 -3.46
N ASP A 458 3.14 -10.68 -2.27
CA ASP A 458 1.84 -10.06 -1.96
C ASP A 458 0.61 -10.94 -2.28
N ASP A 459 0.83 -12.26 -2.50
CA ASP A 459 -0.19 -13.21 -2.99
C ASP A 459 -0.92 -12.73 -4.28
N GLN A 460 -0.24 -11.90 -5.08
CA GLN A 460 -0.71 -11.33 -6.35
C GLN A 460 0.25 -11.58 -7.53
N HIS A 461 1.34 -12.29 -7.29
CA HIS A 461 2.35 -12.68 -8.27
C HIS A 461 2.53 -14.19 -8.26
N TRP A 462 3.19 -14.75 -9.26
CA TRP A 462 3.52 -16.17 -9.20
C TRP A 462 4.71 -16.43 -8.27
N SER A 463 4.67 -17.59 -7.63
CA SER A 463 5.77 -18.04 -6.76
C SER A 463 7.06 -18.20 -7.56
N PHE A 464 8.20 -17.80 -6.97
CA PHE A 464 9.53 -18.05 -7.55
C PHE A 464 9.74 -19.52 -7.94
N PHE A 465 9.08 -20.45 -7.25
CA PHE A 465 9.21 -21.91 -7.45
C PHE A 465 8.08 -22.52 -8.28
N LEU A 466 7.25 -21.72 -8.93
CA LEU A 466 6.26 -22.17 -9.90
C LEU A 466 6.85 -22.09 -11.31
N ASP A 467 6.82 -23.20 -12.05
CA ASP A 467 7.13 -23.20 -13.48
C ASP A 467 5.96 -22.59 -14.26
N THR A 468 6.25 -21.46 -14.93
CA THR A 468 5.26 -20.63 -15.64
C THR A 468 5.61 -20.40 -17.10
N ASP A 469 6.61 -21.07 -17.64
CA ASP A 469 7.16 -20.72 -18.97
C ASP A 469 7.52 -19.20 -19.07
N ALA A 470 8.13 -18.64 -18.03
CA ALA A 470 8.53 -17.22 -17.94
C ALA A 470 7.36 -16.21 -18.02
N SER A 471 6.34 -16.38 -17.17
CA SER A 471 5.22 -15.44 -17.08
C SER A 471 5.66 -14.03 -16.69
N VAL A 472 5.06 -13.00 -17.33
CA VAL A 472 5.26 -11.58 -16.95
C VAL A 472 4.74 -11.26 -15.55
N MET A 473 3.92 -12.13 -14.94
CA MET A 473 3.42 -12.01 -13.57
C MET A 473 4.46 -12.46 -12.52
N GLU A 474 5.72 -12.06 -12.70
CA GLU A 474 6.88 -12.48 -11.89
C GLU A 474 7.16 -14.00 -11.95
N GLY A 475 6.93 -14.63 -13.09
CA GLY A 475 7.14 -16.06 -13.27
C GLY A 475 8.52 -16.40 -13.84
N ASN A 476 9.05 -17.54 -13.38
CA ASN A 476 10.22 -18.20 -13.94
C ASN A 476 9.80 -19.31 -14.93
N ASP A 477 10.71 -19.66 -15.84
CA ASP A 477 10.75 -20.93 -16.55
C ASP A 477 11.74 -21.83 -15.80
N ILE A 478 11.29 -23.00 -15.32
CA ILE A 478 12.06 -23.89 -14.46
C ILE A 478 12.32 -25.21 -15.17
N GLU A 479 13.59 -25.46 -15.48
CA GLU A 479 14.05 -26.74 -15.99
C GLU A 479 14.13 -27.79 -14.88
N ASP A 480 13.45 -28.92 -15.04
CA ASP A 480 13.58 -30.10 -14.17
C ASP A 480 14.74 -30.97 -14.68
N LEU A 481 15.85 -30.95 -13.95
CA LEU A 481 17.07 -31.69 -14.27
C LEU A 481 17.01 -33.18 -13.83
N GLY A 482 15.92 -33.58 -13.19
CA GLY A 482 15.75 -34.90 -12.60
C GLY A 482 16.39 -35.02 -11.22
N GLY A 483 16.02 -36.09 -10.50
CA GLY A 483 16.57 -36.35 -9.16
C GLY A 483 16.26 -35.29 -8.11
N GLY A 484 15.22 -34.47 -8.34
CA GLY A 484 14.84 -33.37 -7.45
C GLY A 484 15.74 -32.13 -7.59
N GLN A 485 16.43 -31.97 -8.71
CA GLN A 485 17.25 -30.81 -9.05
C GLN A 485 16.55 -29.94 -10.09
N PHE A 486 16.59 -28.63 -9.89
CA PHE A 486 15.89 -27.63 -10.72
C PHE A 486 16.81 -26.45 -11.00
N ARG A 487 16.54 -25.76 -12.12
CA ARG A 487 17.22 -24.52 -12.47
C ARG A 487 16.28 -23.58 -13.19
N THR A 488 16.26 -22.30 -12.83
CA THR A 488 15.58 -21.27 -13.60
C THR A 488 16.35 -20.94 -14.87
N VAL A 489 15.69 -20.97 -16.03
CA VAL A 489 16.33 -20.80 -17.34
C VAL A 489 15.84 -19.54 -18.06
N ASP A 490 14.67 -19.06 -17.75
CA ASP A 490 14.08 -17.85 -18.33
C ASP A 490 13.09 -17.18 -17.36
N ALA A 491 12.65 -15.92 -17.64
CA ALA A 491 11.73 -15.16 -16.81
C ALA A 491 11.05 -14.01 -17.57
N VAL A 492 9.85 -13.65 -17.17
CA VAL A 492 9.06 -12.42 -17.49
C VAL A 492 8.96 -12.07 -18.99
N LYS A 493 8.60 -13.03 -19.84
CA LYS A 493 8.53 -12.85 -21.30
C LYS A 493 7.14 -12.88 -21.90
N ARG A 494 6.22 -13.61 -21.30
CA ARG A 494 4.90 -13.90 -21.88
C ARG A 494 3.84 -14.09 -20.79
N TYR A 495 2.60 -14.22 -21.20
CA TYR A 495 1.58 -14.80 -20.33
C TYR A 495 1.60 -16.33 -20.52
N SER A 496 1.75 -17.07 -19.39
CA SER A 496 1.75 -18.53 -19.39
C SER A 496 0.43 -19.10 -19.91
N ARG A 497 0.37 -20.41 -20.14
CA ARG A 497 -0.92 -21.05 -20.49
C ARG A 497 -1.94 -20.93 -19.36
N LEU A 498 -1.51 -20.97 -18.11
CA LEU A 498 -2.38 -20.72 -16.96
C LEU A 498 -2.90 -19.27 -16.98
N ASP A 499 -2.03 -18.29 -17.20
CA ASP A 499 -2.43 -16.89 -17.36
C ASP A 499 -3.46 -16.73 -18.48
N GLN A 500 -3.18 -17.30 -19.63
CA GLN A 500 -4.07 -17.22 -20.79
C GLN A 500 -5.45 -17.86 -20.54
N TYR A 501 -5.53 -18.92 -19.73
CA TYR A 501 -6.80 -19.48 -19.28
C TYR A 501 -7.54 -18.48 -18.38
N ILE A 502 -6.87 -17.93 -17.38
CA ILE A 502 -7.44 -16.97 -16.43
C ILE A 502 -7.86 -15.67 -17.16
N MET A 503 -7.09 -15.21 -18.14
CA MET A 503 -7.45 -14.10 -19.03
C MET A 503 -8.62 -14.43 -19.97
N GLY A 504 -8.98 -15.70 -20.15
CA GLY A 504 -10.05 -16.16 -21.06
C GLY A 504 -9.62 -16.25 -22.52
N LEU A 505 -8.36 -16.57 -22.78
CA LEU A 505 -7.82 -16.69 -24.13
C LEU A 505 -7.84 -18.12 -24.64
N ILE A 506 -7.76 -19.10 -23.75
CA ILE A 506 -7.79 -20.53 -24.07
C ILE A 506 -8.77 -21.28 -23.14
N PRO A 507 -9.31 -22.44 -23.59
CA PRO A 507 -10.12 -23.30 -22.71
C PRO A 507 -9.23 -24.02 -21.69
N PRO A 508 -9.80 -24.52 -20.56
CA PRO A 508 -9.04 -25.25 -19.55
C PRO A 508 -8.29 -26.48 -20.12
N SER A 509 -8.87 -27.20 -21.08
CA SER A 509 -8.21 -28.33 -21.75
C SER A 509 -6.91 -28.00 -22.48
N SER A 510 -6.61 -26.72 -22.71
CA SER A 510 -5.40 -26.26 -23.39
C SER A 510 -4.29 -25.81 -22.43
N VAL A 511 -4.52 -25.79 -21.11
CA VAL A 511 -3.51 -25.34 -20.13
C VAL A 511 -2.37 -26.36 -20.03
N GLY A 512 -2.71 -27.66 -20.00
CA GLY A 512 -1.73 -28.73 -19.76
C GLY A 512 -1.40 -28.90 -18.28
N THR A 513 -0.41 -29.73 -18.02
CA THR A 513 0.17 -29.92 -16.69
C THR A 513 1.30 -28.93 -16.48
N PHE A 514 1.32 -28.24 -15.36
CA PHE A 514 2.41 -27.40 -14.91
C PHE A 514 2.84 -27.85 -13.51
N PHE A 515 3.92 -27.31 -12.96
CA PHE A 515 4.39 -27.79 -11.65
C PHE A 515 4.93 -26.64 -10.79
N TYR A 516 4.94 -26.87 -9.49
CA TYR A 516 5.73 -26.09 -8.55
C TYR A 516 6.69 -27.00 -7.79
N VAL A 517 7.71 -26.41 -7.17
CA VAL A 517 8.66 -27.16 -6.36
C VAL A 517 8.34 -26.94 -4.89
N GLU A 518 7.92 -28.03 -4.23
CA GLU A 518 7.60 -28.07 -2.80
C GLU A 518 8.87 -28.25 -1.96
N SER A 519 8.93 -27.57 -0.80
CA SER A 519 10.04 -27.62 0.14
C SER A 519 11.41 -27.34 -0.53
N PRO A 520 11.55 -26.24 -1.26
CA PRO A 520 12.77 -25.95 -1.96
C PRO A 520 13.92 -25.70 -0.99
N ASN A 521 15.09 -26.30 -1.26
CA ASN A 521 16.34 -25.95 -0.61
C ASN A 521 17.07 -24.94 -1.52
N SER A 522 16.89 -23.67 -1.23
CA SER A 522 17.34 -22.55 -2.04
C SER A 522 17.72 -21.35 -1.16
N SER A 523 18.55 -20.46 -1.68
CA SER A 523 18.74 -19.12 -1.11
C SER A 523 17.57 -18.15 -1.43
N LYS A 524 16.65 -18.60 -2.28
CA LYS A 524 15.45 -17.86 -2.69
C LYS A 524 14.24 -18.31 -1.87
N VAL A 525 13.26 -17.41 -1.73
CA VAL A 525 11.94 -17.69 -1.14
C VAL A 525 10.84 -17.48 -2.19
N ARG A 526 9.63 -17.94 -1.90
CA ARG A 526 8.50 -17.89 -2.85
C ARG A 526 8.16 -16.47 -3.32
N SER A 527 8.42 -15.46 -2.47
CA SER A 527 8.12 -14.04 -2.72
C SER A 527 9.28 -13.27 -3.38
N ASP A 528 10.39 -13.92 -3.69
CA ASP A 528 11.48 -13.28 -4.41
C ASP A 528 11.11 -12.99 -5.86
N ALA A 529 11.61 -11.87 -6.38
CA ALA A 529 11.51 -11.54 -7.79
C ALA A 529 12.17 -12.62 -8.67
N PRO A 530 11.64 -12.85 -9.88
CA PRO A 530 12.17 -13.84 -10.81
C PRO A 530 13.63 -13.57 -11.17
N SER A 531 14.41 -14.63 -11.34
CA SER A 531 15.83 -14.56 -11.63
C SER A 531 16.29 -15.82 -12.36
N VAL A 532 17.05 -15.66 -13.44
CA VAL A 532 17.58 -16.78 -14.24
C VAL A 532 18.87 -17.35 -13.66
N ASN A 533 19.20 -18.61 -14.01
CA ASN A 533 20.39 -19.34 -13.59
C ASN A 533 20.47 -19.61 -12.06
N VAL A 534 19.34 -19.70 -11.38
CA VAL A 534 19.27 -20.11 -9.99
C VAL A 534 19.03 -21.62 -9.92
N SER A 535 19.99 -22.36 -9.32
CA SER A 535 19.86 -23.80 -9.10
C SER A 535 19.38 -24.07 -7.67
N PHE A 536 18.49 -25.03 -7.51
CA PHE A 536 17.93 -25.44 -6.22
C PHE A 536 17.46 -26.88 -6.25
N THR A 537 17.16 -27.44 -5.09
CA THR A 537 16.58 -28.80 -4.98
C THR A 537 15.22 -28.74 -4.30
N GLY A 538 14.40 -29.77 -4.51
CA GLY A 538 13.08 -29.88 -3.86
C GLY A 538 12.26 -31.00 -4.43
N THR A 539 10.97 -30.99 -4.19
CA THR A 539 10.04 -32.01 -4.67
C THR A 539 9.11 -31.41 -5.72
N ARG A 540 9.17 -31.94 -6.95
CA ARG A 540 8.23 -31.58 -8.02
C ARG A 540 6.80 -31.95 -7.64
N ARG A 541 5.88 -31.01 -7.83
CA ARG A 541 4.43 -31.19 -7.67
C ARG A 541 3.71 -30.73 -8.92
N ASP A 542 3.21 -31.68 -9.65
CA ASP A 542 2.37 -31.39 -10.82
C ASP A 542 1.00 -30.89 -10.38
N VAL A 543 0.46 -29.94 -11.12
CA VAL A 543 -0.84 -29.27 -10.91
C VAL A 543 -1.60 -29.28 -12.23
N LEU A 544 -2.89 -29.49 -12.15
CA LEU A 544 -3.81 -29.39 -13.27
C LEU A 544 -4.72 -28.17 -13.09
N VAL A 545 -5.21 -27.63 -14.17
CA VAL A 545 -6.17 -26.53 -14.13
C VAL A 545 -7.45 -26.91 -13.34
N ASP A 546 -7.80 -28.19 -13.32
CA ASP A 546 -8.94 -28.72 -12.57
C ASP A 546 -8.76 -28.54 -11.06
N ASP A 547 -7.53 -28.56 -10.54
CA ASP A 547 -7.22 -28.28 -9.13
C ASP A 547 -7.51 -26.81 -8.76
N ILE A 548 -7.32 -25.90 -9.71
CA ILE A 548 -7.68 -24.48 -9.58
C ILE A 548 -9.19 -24.31 -9.66
N ILE A 549 -9.84 -24.93 -10.65
CA ILE A 549 -11.29 -24.87 -10.85
C ILE A 549 -12.03 -25.43 -9.63
N ALA A 550 -11.49 -26.45 -8.98
CA ALA A 550 -12.08 -27.07 -7.79
C ALA A 550 -12.18 -26.10 -6.59
N VAL A 551 -11.36 -25.03 -6.58
CA VAL A 551 -11.35 -24.02 -5.50
C VAL A 551 -12.06 -22.74 -5.91
N ASN A 552 -11.76 -22.22 -7.10
CA ASN A 552 -12.23 -20.91 -7.53
C ASN A 552 -13.51 -20.97 -8.40
N GLY A 553 -13.91 -22.18 -8.82
CA GLY A 553 -14.94 -22.38 -9.84
C GLY A 553 -14.38 -22.23 -11.26
N ALA A 554 -15.17 -22.64 -12.24
CA ALA A 554 -14.81 -22.46 -13.64
C ALA A 554 -14.84 -20.98 -14.03
N ARG A 555 -13.89 -20.58 -14.86
CA ARG A 555 -13.85 -19.20 -15.38
C ARG A 555 -15.09 -18.89 -16.24
N SER A 556 -15.73 -17.77 -15.93
CA SER A 556 -16.86 -17.23 -16.71
C SER A 556 -16.73 -15.70 -16.83
N PRO A 557 -16.88 -15.13 -18.05
CA PRO A 557 -17.21 -15.77 -19.33
C PRO A 557 -16.10 -16.71 -19.82
N SER A 558 -16.47 -17.73 -20.60
CA SER A 558 -15.54 -18.73 -21.17
C SER A 558 -14.58 -18.08 -22.20
N SER A 559 -13.57 -18.85 -22.63
CA SER A 559 -12.65 -18.36 -23.67
C SER A 559 -13.32 -18.09 -25.03
N ALA A 560 -14.44 -18.73 -25.30
CA ALA A 560 -15.22 -18.47 -26.52
C ALA A 560 -16.01 -17.15 -26.45
N GLU A 561 -16.37 -16.70 -25.25
CA GLU A 561 -17.18 -15.50 -24.99
C GLU A 561 -16.35 -14.27 -24.62
N SER A 562 -15.11 -14.48 -24.18
CA SER A 562 -14.22 -13.39 -23.75
C SER A 562 -13.72 -12.57 -24.96
N SER A 563 -13.60 -11.25 -24.76
CA SER A 563 -13.02 -10.34 -25.75
C SER A 563 -11.58 -10.74 -26.09
N LYS A 564 -11.21 -10.58 -27.36
CA LYS A 564 -9.84 -10.75 -27.85
C LYS A 564 -9.19 -9.41 -28.23
N VAL A 565 -9.87 -8.31 -27.92
CA VAL A 565 -9.36 -6.96 -28.07
C VAL A 565 -9.43 -6.29 -26.71
N HIS A 566 -8.32 -5.79 -26.23
CA HIS A 566 -8.20 -5.03 -25.00
C HIS A 566 -7.93 -3.57 -25.32
N ARG A 567 -8.89 -2.69 -25.04
CA ARG A 567 -8.80 -1.26 -25.35
C ARG A 567 -8.17 -0.51 -24.19
N GLN A 568 -7.11 0.24 -24.50
CA GLN A 568 -6.30 0.92 -23.50
C GLN A 568 -6.02 2.37 -23.90
N ALA A 569 -6.15 3.31 -22.96
CA ALA A 569 -5.75 4.70 -23.17
C ALA A 569 -4.40 4.95 -22.49
N PHE A 570 -3.47 5.53 -23.24
CA PHE A 570 -2.21 6.04 -22.70
C PHE A 570 -2.39 7.49 -22.28
N ILE A 571 -2.16 7.79 -21.02
CA ILE A 571 -2.32 9.13 -20.44
C ILE A 571 -0.99 9.61 -19.88
N TYR A 572 -0.61 10.83 -20.26
CA TYR A 572 0.53 11.54 -19.68
C TYR A 572 0.06 12.70 -18.81
N ILE A 573 0.38 12.66 -17.53
CA ILE A 573 -0.02 13.66 -16.55
C ILE A 573 1.13 14.64 -16.38
N VAL A 574 0.82 15.91 -16.56
CA VAL A 574 1.78 17.03 -16.45
C VAL A 574 1.46 17.84 -15.20
N SER A 575 2.44 17.99 -14.36
CA SER A 575 2.33 18.74 -13.10
C SER A 575 1.96 20.20 -13.31
N ASN A 576 1.28 20.79 -12.34
CA ASN A 576 0.89 22.20 -12.39
C ASN A 576 2.11 23.11 -12.62
N GLY A 577 1.98 24.05 -13.57
CA GLY A 577 3.02 24.97 -13.96
C GLY A 577 4.10 24.41 -14.88
N ARG A 578 4.01 23.13 -15.30
CA ARG A 578 4.88 22.52 -16.31
C ARG A 578 4.17 22.36 -17.64
N THR A 579 4.92 22.04 -18.67
CA THR A 579 4.41 21.71 -20.01
C THR A 579 4.94 20.33 -20.42
N ALA A 580 4.15 19.60 -21.21
CA ALA A 580 4.58 18.31 -21.77
C ALA A 580 5.75 18.53 -22.73
N GLU A 581 6.87 17.88 -22.46
CA GLU A 581 8.05 17.93 -23.33
C GLU A 581 7.89 16.99 -24.52
N ALA A 582 8.16 17.48 -25.73
CA ALA A 582 8.04 16.69 -26.97
C ALA A 582 8.87 15.39 -26.92
N ALA A 583 10.06 15.42 -26.29
CA ALA A 583 10.91 14.25 -26.12
C ALA A 583 10.25 13.16 -25.23
N GLN A 584 9.57 13.57 -24.16
CA GLN A 584 8.84 12.64 -23.27
C GLN A 584 7.64 12.04 -23.98
N LEU A 585 6.89 12.82 -24.72
CA LEU A 585 5.76 12.32 -25.52
C LEU A 585 6.22 11.34 -26.62
N ALA A 586 7.34 11.63 -27.29
CA ALA A 586 7.92 10.72 -28.26
C ALA A 586 8.41 9.39 -27.64
N LYS A 587 8.96 9.46 -26.40
CA LYS A 587 9.33 8.27 -25.62
C LYS A 587 8.09 7.44 -25.27
N LEU A 588 7.04 8.08 -24.78
CA LEU A 588 5.81 7.39 -24.40
C LEU A 588 5.12 6.78 -25.62
N ASP A 589 5.10 7.45 -26.76
CA ASP A 589 4.55 6.90 -28.01
C ASP A 589 5.34 5.70 -28.51
N ARG A 590 6.67 5.70 -28.35
CA ARG A 590 7.51 4.54 -28.63
C ARG A 590 7.17 3.34 -27.74
N ILE A 591 6.98 3.58 -26.42
CA ILE A 591 6.52 2.55 -25.48
C ILE A 591 5.16 2.02 -25.93
N ARG A 592 4.19 2.89 -26.21
CA ARG A 592 2.84 2.53 -26.67
C ARG A 592 2.86 1.66 -27.93
N THR A 593 3.61 2.07 -28.92
CA THR A 593 3.68 1.35 -30.20
C THR A 593 4.33 -0.03 -30.03
N GLN A 594 5.40 -0.14 -29.23
CA GLN A 594 6.04 -1.43 -28.98
C GLN A 594 5.19 -2.31 -28.04
N TRP A 595 4.38 -1.71 -27.17
CA TRP A 595 3.46 -2.41 -26.30
C TRP A 595 2.42 -3.21 -27.06
N GLU A 596 1.82 -2.67 -28.11
CA GLU A 596 0.84 -3.41 -28.92
C GLU A 596 1.46 -4.70 -29.49
N ALA A 597 2.68 -4.62 -30.01
CA ALA A 597 3.39 -5.78 -30.54
C ALA A 597 3.79 -6.77 -29.44
N PHE A 598 4.30 -6.28 -28.31
CA PHE A 598 4.66 -7.12 -27.17
C PHE A 598 3.44 -7.86 -26.60
N PHE A 599 2.32 -7.17 -26.37
CA PHE A 599 1.12 -7.76 -25.80
C PHE A 599 0.54 -8.85 -26.71
N LEU A 600 0.51 -8.61 -28.02
CA LEU A 600 0.09 -9.60 -29.00
C LEU A 600 0.97 -10.86 -28.92
N GLN A 601 2.30 -10.68 -28.92
CA GLN A 601 3.26 -11.77 -28.83
C GLN A 601 3.18 -12.49 -27.47
N ALA A 602 3.12 -11.76 -26.38
CA ALA A 602 3.05 -12.30 -25.01
C ALA A 602 1.79 -13.13 -24.77
N THR A 603 0.71 -12.89 -25.53
CA THR A 603 -0.53 -13.67 -25.50
C THR A 603 -0.60 -14.75 -26.59
N ASP A 604 0.53 -15.13 -27.20
CA ASP A 604 0.61 -16.08 -28.31
C ASP A 604 -0.33 -15.71 -29.48
N ASN A 605 -0.42 -14.44 -29.81
CA ASN A 605 -1.30 -13.86 -30.85
C ASN A 605 -2.81 -14.08 -30.59
N ARG A 606 -3.23 -14.26 -29.33
CA ARG A 606 -4.63 -14.50 -28.97
C ARG A 606 -5.39 -13.26 -28.53
N MET A 607 -4.69 -12.18 -28.18
CA MET A 607 -5.31 -10.92 -27.77
C MET A 607 -4.52 -9.73 -28.30
N THR A 608 -5.21 -8.72 -28.79
CA THR A 608 -4.61 -7.47 -29.24
C THR A 608 -4.84 -6.36 -28.23
N ALA A 609 -3.83 -5.57 -27.92
CA ALA A 609 -3.98 -4.27 -27.32
C ALA A 609 -4.38 -3.26 -28.42
N ASN A 610 -5.44 -2.49 -28.19
CA ASN A 610 -5.82 -1.36 -29.04
C ASN A 610 -5.64 -0.08 -28.22
N THR A 611 -4.63 0.71 -28.56
CA THR A 611 -4.24 1.91 -27.83
C THR A 611 -4.68 3.21 -28.51
N ARG A 612 -5.62 3.16 -29.46
CA ARG A 612 -6.16 4.34 -30.13
C ARG A 612 -7.09 5.11 -29.24
N LEU A 613 -6.95 6.44 -29.20
CA LEU A 613 -7.79 7.33 -28.42
C LEU A 613 -9.15 7.64 -29.07
N ARG A 614 -9.29 7.46 -30.40
CA ARG A 614 -10.52 7.79 -31.17
C ARG A 614 -10.74 6.80 -32.30
#